data_1821f48a9a9946a304475dd9a76a7370
#
_entry.id   1821f48a9a9946a304475dd9a76a7370
#
_cell.length_a   1.000
_cell.length_b   1.000
_cell.length_c   1.000
_cell.angle_alpha   90.00
_cell.angle_beta   90.00
_cell.angle_gamma   90.00
#
_symmetry.space_group_name_H-M   'P 1'
#
loop_
_entity.id
_entity.type
_entity.pdbx_description
1 polymer ?
#
loop_
_entity_poly.entity_id
_entity_poly.type
_entity_poly.pdbx_seq_one_letter_code
_entity_poly.pdbx_strand_id
1 'polypeptide(L)'
;MRITSTVAAGVALALLASACSSSTALTSTALTSTTSATATTPTTPTTVSGGVDPNAPEIVEPGDIPDNQVFIRYTPTGGRYTIKVPEGWARTEAGGVVTFTDKYNSIEVHSSSAAAAPTVDAVTTNGLADVSIDPTFRLFDVKPVSRKAGTGVRATYEIGSAPNPVTGKKALLAVERYVFFHNGTVVTMTLAGAKGADNVDPWKIVTDSLSWT
;
A
#
# COMPACT_ATOMS: atom_id res chain seq x y z
N MET A 1 -41.35 -3.03 33.55
CA MET A 1 -40.99 -4.43 33.77
C MET A 1 -39.47 -4.52 33.62
N ARG A 2 -38.77 -4.62 34.75
CA ARG A 2 -37.31 -4.66 34.84
C ARG A 2 -36.87 -6.12 34.78
N ILE A 3 -35.89 -6.46 33.94
CA ILE A 3 -35.18 -7.73 34.04
C ILE A 3 -33.67 -7.40 34.02
N THR A 4 -33.07 -7.50 35.19
CA THR A 4 -31.64 -7.53 35.45
C THR A 4 -31.13 -8.97 35.27
N SER A 5 -30.10 -9.20 34.55
CA SER A 5 -29.32 -10.45 34.60
C SER A 5 -27.84 -10.15 34.66
N THR A 6 -27.32 -10.43 35.83
CA THR A 6 -25.92 -10.45 36.22
C THR A 6 -25.38 -11.85 35.88
N VAL A 7 -24.20 -11.97 35.25
CA VAL A 7 -23.42 -13.22 35.25
C VAL A 7 -21.95 -12.89 35.51
N ALA A 8 -21.43 -13.69 36.44
CA ALA A 8 -20.20 -13.52 37.17
C ALA A 8 -18.94 -14.03 36.43
N ALA A 9 -17.82 -13.57 36.98
CA ALA A 9 -16.42 -13.85 36.74
C ALA A 9 -16.02 -15.33 36.67
N GLY A 10 -15.00 -15.60 35.89
CA GLY A 10 -14.18 -16.80 35.96
C GLY A 10 -12.71 -16.47 35.61
N VAL A 11 -11.92 -16.30 36.67
CA VAL A 11 -10.44 -16.19 36.63
C VAL A 11 -9.90 -17.62 36.61
N ALA A 12 -9.02 -17.94 35.67
CA ALA A 12 -8.15 -19.12 35.76
C ALA A 12 -6.71 -18.71 35.43
N LEU A 13 -5.95 -18.64 36.49
CA LEU A 13 -4.49 -18.44 36.54
C LEU A 13 -3.83 -19.82 36.41
N ALA A 14 -2.93 -19.99 35.45
CA ALA A 14 -2.03 -21.16 35.39
C ALA A 14 -0.60 -20.69 35.17
N LEU A 15 0.17 -20.70 36.24
CA LEU A 15 1.63 -20.60 36.29
C LEU A 15 2.19 -22.00 36.04
N LEU A 16 3.19 -22.15 35.16
CA LEU A 16 4.17 -23.24 35.25
C LEU A 16 5.55 -22.72 34.82
N ALA A 17 6.49 -23.08 35.66
CA ALA A 17 7.86 -22.64 35.74
C ALA A 17 8.84 -23.50 34.94
N SER A 18 9.99 -22.91 34.59
CA SER A 18 11.37 -23.45 34.60
C SER A 18 11.75 -24.65 33.77
N ALA A 19 12.72 -24.47 32.87
CA ALA A 19 13.90 -25.35 32.82
C ALA A 19 15.11 -24.61 32.22
N CYS A 20 16.18 -24.51 33.02
CA CYS A 20 17.54 -24.19 32.62
C CYS A 20 18.14 -25.34 31.83
N SER A 21 18.96 -25.08 30.81
CA SER A 21 20.02 -25.96 30.35
C SER A 21 21.16 -25.19 29.70
N SER A 22 22.22 -25.10 30.43
CA SER A 22 23.65 -25.35 30.20
C SER A 22 24.29 -25.01 28.86
N SER A 23 25.16 -24.02 28.92
CA SER A 23 26.25 -23.66 28.01
C SER A 23 27.23 -24.82 27.77
N THR A 24 27.62 -25.03 26.50
CA THR A 24 28.86 -25.71 26.14
C THR A 24 29.68 -24.76 25.25
N ALA A 25 30.78 -24.29 25.80
CA ALA A 25 31.80 -23.55 25.08
C ALA A 25 32.61 -24.49 24.18
N LEU A 26 32.66 -24.21 22.89
CA LEU A 26 33.63 -24.83 21.99
C LEU A 26 34.68 -23.79 21.65
N THR A 27 35.88 -24.06 22.16
CA THR A 27 37.15 -23.36 21.85
C THR A 27 37.51 -23.62 20.38
N SER A 28 37.52 -22.59 19.54
CA SER A 28 37.98 -22.71 18.17
C SER A 28 39.33 -22.01 18.03
N THR A 29 40.35 -22.78 17.67
CA THR A 29 41.73 -22.42 17.46
C THR A 29 41.88 -21.50 16.24
N ALA A 30 42.50 -20.36 16.40
CA ALA A 30 42.83 -19.44 15.33
C ALA A 30 43.97 -20.01 14.46
N LEU A 31 43.73 -20.21 13.17
CA LEU A 31 44.75 -20.41 12.17
C LEU A 31 45.04 -19.07 11.50
N THR A 32 46.21 -18.54 11.76
CA THR A 32 46.76 -17.34 11.15
C THR A 32 47.22 -17.66 9.73
N SER A 33 46.48 -17.22 8.73
CA SER A 33 46.95 -17.23 7.33
C SER A 33 47.40 -15.82 6.93
N THR A 34 48.68 -15.64 6.81
CA THR A 34 49.32 -14.46 6.20
C THR A 34 49.11 -14.48 4.69
N THR A 35 48.22 -13.62 4.19
CA THR A 35 48.08 -13.39 2.75
C THR A 35 48.71 -12.05 2.39
N SER A 36 49.74 -12.10 1.53
CA SER A 36 50.45 -10.94 0.98
C SER A 36 49.46 -10.06 0.19
N ALA A 37 49.38 -8.80 0.55
CA ALA A 37 48.65 -7.79 -0.19
C ALA A 37 49.41 -7.40 -1.46
N THR A 38 48.90 -7.78 -2.61
CA THR A 38 49.29 -7.22 -3.89
C THR A 38 48.61 -5.87 -4.07
N ALA A 39 49.39 -4.81 -4.15
CA ALA A 39 48.88 -3.46 -4.39
C ALA A 39 48.33 -3.38 -5.83
N THR A 40 46.99 -3.29 -5.94
CA THR A 40 46.31 -2.95 -7.18
C THR A 40 46.20 -1.43 -7.29
N THR A 41 46.81 -0.89 -8.33
CA THR A 41 46.72 0.52 -8.76
C THR A 41 45.25 0.92 -8.93
N PRO A 42 44.81 2.09 -8.46
CA PRO A 42 43.42 2.55 -8.67
C PRO A 42 43.25 2.88 -10.16
N THR A 43 42.45 2.05 -10.85
CA THR A 43 41.98 2.37 -12.19
C THR A 43 40.86 3.42 -12.05
N THR A 44 41.14 4.61 -12.60
CA THR A 44 40.14 5.67 -12.73
C THR A 44 38.90 5.12 -13.45
N PRO A 45 37.68 5.30 -12.95
CA PRO A 45 36.50 4.87 -13.68
C PRO A 45 36.33 5.75 -14.93
N THR A 46 36.54 5.15 -16.08
CA THR A 46 36.18 5.73 -17.36
C THR A 46 34.64 5.83 -17.36
N THR A 47 34.10 7.05 -17.36
CA THR A 47 32.68 7.32 -17.57
C THR A 47 32.32 6.87 -18.98
N VAL A 48 31.84 5.65 -19.12
CA VAL A 48 31.22 5.20 -20.36
C VAL A 48 29.82 5.86 -20.38
N SER A 49 29.66 6.82 -21.29
CA SER A 49 28.34 7.29 -21.70
C SER A 49 27.66 6.14 -22.46
N GLY A 50 27.21 5.13 -21.72
CA GLY A 50 26.44 4.02 -22.25
C GLY A 50 25.00 4.44 -22.31
N GLY A 51 24.40 4.44 -23.49
CA GLY A 51 22.95 4.45 -23.63
C GLY A 51 22.33 3.30 -22.83
N VAL A 52 21.13 3.50 -22.34
CA VAL A 52 20.38 2.47 -21.61
C VAL A 52 20.24 1.26 -22.53
N ASP A 53 20.67 0.08 -22.09
CA ASP A 53 20.46 -1.17 -22.82
C ASP A 53 18.97 -1.52 -22.74
N PRO A 54 18.22 -1.51 -23.87
CA PRO A 54 16.80 -1.79 -23.85
C PRO A 54 16.46 -3.25 -23.49
N ASN A 55 17.46 -4.14 -23.43
CA ASN A 55 17.31 -5.53 -23.04
C ASN A 55 17.86 -5.82 -21.63
N ALA A 56 18.36 -4.82 -20.93
CA ALA A 56 18.78 -5.00 -19.54
C ALA A 56 17.57 -5.39 -18.68
N PRO A 57 17.72 -6.32 -17.70
CA PRO A 57 16.67 -6.61 -16.76
C PRO A 57 16.26 -5.34 -16.02
N GLU A 58 14.94 -5.11 -15.90
CA GLU A 58 14.40 -4.03 -15.10
C GLU A 58 14.84 -4.17 -13.63
N ILE A 59 15.41 -3.12 -13.07
CA ILE A 59 15.70 -3.03 -11.64
C ILE A 59 14.47 -2.42 -10.98
N VAL A 60 13.65 -3.27 -10.33
CA VAL A 60 12.45 -2.85 -9.61
C VAL A 60 12.85 -2.43 -8.20
N GLU A 61 12.67 -1.15 -7.88
CA GLU A 61 12.87 -0.63 -6.54
C GLU A 61 11.82 -1.20 -5.57
N PRO A 62 12.13 -1.34 -4.27
CA PRO A 62 11.18 -1.83 -3.30
C PRO A 62 9.91 -0.96 -3.25
N GLY A 63 8.78 -1.53 -3.67
CA GLY A 63 7.48 -0.86 -3.72
C GLY A 63 7.05 -0.41 -5.11
N ASP A 64 7.92 -0.46 -6.12
CA ASP A 64 7.51 -0.22 -7.50
C ASP A 64 6.64 -1.38 -8.02
N ILE A 65 5.67 -1.03 -8.83
CA ILE A 65 4.89 -1.99 -9.60
C ILE A 65 5.59 -2.15 -10.95
N PRO A 66 6.01 -3.36 -11.34
CA PRO A 66 6.74 -3.58 -12.58
C PRO A 66 5.98 -3.09 -13.83
N ASP A 67 6.69 -2.57 -14.83
CA ASP A 67 6.11 -2.09 -16.09
C ASP A 67 5.36 -3.19 -16.85
N ASN A 68 5.77 -4.45 -16.69
CA ASN A 68 5.14 -5.61 -17.29
C ASN A 68 3.97 -6.18 -16.46
N GLN A 69 3.54 -5.49 -15.38
CA GLN A 69 2.39 -5.91 -14.58
C GLN A 69 1.13 -6.02 -15.44
N VAL A 70 0.53 -7.20 -15.42
CA VAL A 70 -0.76 -7.43 -16.08
C VAL A 70 -1.90 -6.89 -15.23
N PHE A 71 -2.85 -6.20 -15.86
CA PHE A 71 -4.04 -5.66 -15.20
C PHE A 71 -5.30 -6.38 -15.71
N ILE A 72 -6.06 -6.96 -14.80
CA ILE A 72 -7.29 -7.70 -15.06
C ILE A 72 -8.52 -6.89 -14.64
N ARG A 73 -9.66 -7.19 -15.28
CA ARG A 73 -10.93 -6.54 -14.96
C ARG A 73 -11.51 -7.07 -13.65
N TYR A 74 -11.97 -6.14 -12.81
CA TYR A 74 -12.73 -6.43 -11.61
C TYR A 74 -14.07 -5.69 -11.65
N THR A 75 -15.15 -6.39 -11.30
CA THR A 75 -16.50 -5.83 -11.11
C THR A 75 -17.00 -6.34 -9.75
N PRO A 76 -17.37 -5.46 -8.79
CA PRO A 76 -17.89 -5.89 -7.51
C PRO A 76 -19.28 -6.55 -7.67
N THR A 77 -19.66 -7.39 -6.72
CA THR A 77 -21.00 -8.00 -6.69
C THR A 77 -22.08 -6.91 -6.59
N GLY A 78 -23.05 -6.95 -7.49
CA GLY A 78 -24.07 -5.89 -7.62
C GLY A 78 -23.49 -4.56 -8.13
N GLY A 79 -22.30 -4.61 -8.74
CA GLY A 79 -21.47 -3.47 -9.05
C GLY A 79 -22.06 -2.54 -10.09
N ARG A 80 -21.88 -1.26 -9.81
CA ARG A 80 -22.24 -0.15 -10.69
C ARG A 80 -21.04 0.38 -11.45
N TYR A 81 -19.90 -0.29 -11.33
CA TYR A 81 -18.65 0.09 -11.97
C TYR A 81 -17.77 -1.13 -12.23
N THR A 82 -16.81 -0.93 -13.09
CA THR A 82 -15.72 -1.87 -13.37
C THR A 82 -14.40 -1.11 -13.32
N ILE A 83 -13.35 -1.74 -12.80
CA ILE A 83 -11.97 -1.23 -12.82
C ILE A 83 -11.02 -2.31 -13.30
N LYS A 84 -9.77 -1.93 -13.62
CA LYS A 84 -8.66 -2.85 -13.76
C LYS A 84 -7.81 -2.83 -12.50
N VAL A 85 -7.35 -4.00 -12.07
CA VAL A 85 -6.48 -4.19 -10.91
C VAL A 85 -5.31 -5.07 -11.31
N PRO A 86 -4.15 -4.97 -10.65
CA PRO A 86 -3.02 -5.83 -10.95
C PRO A 86 -3.36 -7.30 -10.71
N GLU A 87 -3.02 -8.14 -11.67
CA GLU A 87 -3.16 -9.60 -11.56
C GLU A 87 -2.23 -10.14 -10.46
N GLY A 88 -2.71 -11.13 -9.72
CA GLY A 88 -1.95 -11.80 -8.66
C GLY A 88 -1.94 -11.09 -7.31
N TRP A 89 -2.48 -9.88 -7.18
CA TRP A 89 -2.59 -9.21 -5.89
C TRP A 89 -3.61 -9.91 -4.97
N ALA A 90 -3.29 -9.98 -3.68
CA ALA A 90 -4.20 -10.49 -2.68
C ALA A 90 -5.45 -9.61 -2.59
N ARG A 91 -6.65 -10.25 -2.60
CA ARG A 91 -7.93 -9.53 -2.51
C ARG A 91 -8.62 -9.85 -1.20
N THR A 92 -9.11 -8.80 -0.53
CA THR A 92 -10.00 -8.90 0.63
C THR A 92 -11.25 -8.05 0.41
N GLU A 93 -12.39 -8.47 0.99
CA GLU A 93 -13.63 -7.71 0.95
C GLU A 93 -14.22 -7.66 2.36
N ALA A 94 -14.50 -6.45 2.85
CA ALA A 94 -15.11 -6.24 4.15
C ALA A 94 -15.93 -4.94 4.14
N GLY A 95 -17.14 -4.97 4.68
CA GLY A 95 -17.98 -3.77 4.85
C GLY A 95 -18.30 -3.01 3.55
N GLY A 96 -18.33 -3.68 2.41
CA GLY A 96 -18.54 -3.04 1.10
C GLY A 96 -17.30 -2.38 0.49
N VAL A 97 -16.15 -2.54 1.14
CA VAL A 97 -14.84 -2.12 0.64
C VAL A 97 -14.13 -3.35 0.08
N VAL A 98 -13.56 -3.23 -1.12
CA VAL A 98 -12.64 -4.21 -1.66
C VAL A 98 -11.22 -3.64 -1.65
N THR A 99 -10.27 -4.45 -1.22
CA THR A 99 -8.86 -4.07 -1.15
C THR A 99 -8.01 -5.11 -1.88
N PHE A 100 -7.14 -4.64 -2.77
CA PHE A 100 -6.11 -5.44 -3.45
C PHE A 100 -4.76 -5.00 -2.89
N THR A 101 -3.89 -5.96 -2.54
CA THR A 101 -2.60 -5.64 -1.91
C THR A 101 -1.47 -6.51 -2.44
N ASP A 102 -0.30 -5.89 -2.61
CA ASP A 102 0.99 -6.56 -2.75
C ASP A 102 2.06 -5.76 -2.01
N LYS A 103 2.69 -6.35 -1.00
CA LYS A 103 3.69 -5.71 -0.13
C LYS A 103 3.15 -4.40 0.50
N TYR A 104 3.71 -3.24 0.09
CA TYR A 104 3.27 -1.92 0.54
C TYR A 104 2.29 -1.25 -0.42
N ASN A 105 2.00 -1.90 -1.55
CA ASN A 105 1.05 -1.37 -2.51
C ASN A 105 -0.37 -1.82 -2.18
N SER A 106 -1.33 -0.92 -2.31
CA SER A 106 -2.74 -1.25 -2.15
C SER A 106 -3.62 -0.43 -3.07
N ILE A 107 -4.72 -1.04 -3.49
CA ILE A 107 -5.85 -0.40 -4.16
C ILE A 107 -7.09 -0.73 -3.35
N GLU A 108 -7.65 0.27 -2.71
CA GLU A 108 -8.90 0.15 -1.98
C GLU A 108 -10.01 0.83 -2.76
N VAL A 109 -11.15 0.16 -2.92
CA VAL A 109 -12.29 0.72 -3.65
C VAL A 109 -13.58 0.43 -2.90
N HIS A 110 -14.40 1.47 -2.76
CA HIS A 110 -15.77 1.31 -2.30
C HIS A 110 -16.71 2.21 -3.10
N SER A 111 -18.00 1.89 -3.05
CA SER A 111 -19.03 2.73 -3.63
C SER A 111 -20.12 3.05 -2.64
N SER A 112 -20.67 4.24 -2.75
CA SER A 112 -21.77 4.72 -1.94
C SER A 112 -22.76 5.52 -2.78
N SER A 113 -23.93 5.80 -2.23
CA SER A 113 -24.91 6.68 -2.89
C SER A 113 -24.72 8.12 -2.43
N ALA A 114 -24.88 9.08 -3.35
CA ALA A 114 -24.90 10.50 -3.03
C ALA A 114 -25.89 11.23 -3.94
N ALA A 115 -26.47 12.33 -3.44
CA ALA A 115 -27.39 13.15 -4.21
C ALA A 115 -26.72 14.00 -5.28
N ALA A 116 -25.44 14.33 -5.09
CA ALA A 116 -24.63 15.17 -5.98
C ALA A 116 -23.17 14.75 -5.97
N ALA A 117 -22.41 15.20 -6.99
CA ALA A 117 -20.96 15.00 -7.05
C ALA A 117 -20.27 15.69 -5.86
N PRO A 118 -19.34 15.00 -5.16
CA PRO A 118 -18.54 15.61 -4.11
C PRO A 118 -17.68 16.75 -4.66
N THR A 119 -17.65 17.87 -3.94
CA THR A 119 -16.79 19.01 -4.23
C THR A 119 -15.39 18.82 -3.64
N VAL A 120 -14.43 19.64 -4.06
CA VAL A 120 -13.08 19.70 -3.46
C VAL A 120 -13.18 19.92 -1.95
N ASP A 121 -14.00 20.87 -1.51
CA ASP A 121 -14.20 21.17 -0.07
C ASP A 121 -14.81 19.98 0.68
N ALA A 122 -15.79 19.29 0.10
CA ALA A 122 -16.39 18.12 0.72
C ALA A 122 -15.40 16.96 0.85
N VAL A 123 -14.53 16.74 -0.15
CA VAL A 123 -13.47 15.73 -0.08
C VAL A 123 -12.43 16.13 0.96
N THR A 124 -12.02 17.40 0.99
CA THR A 124 -11.02 17.90 1.96
C THR A 124 -11.53 17.74 3.40
N THR A 125 -12.79 18.10 3.67
CA THR A 125 -13.34 18.16 5.02
C THR A 125 -13.83 16.81 5.51
N ASN A 126 -14.54 16.05 4.65
CA ASN A 126 -15.21 14.81 5.06
C ASN A 126 -14.60 13.57 4.39
N GLY A 127 -14.14 13.69 3.16
CA GLY A 127 -13.61 12.56 2.39
C GLY A 127 -12.25 12.04 2.86
N LEU A 128 -11.58 12.77 3.76
CA LEU A 128 -10.31 12.41 4.38
C LEU A 128 -10.42 12.22 5.91
N ALA A 129 -11.62 12.29 6.47
CA ALA A 129 -11.84 12.24 7.93
C ALA A 129 -11.33 10.94 8.56
N ASP A 130 -11.39 9.83 7.83
CA ASP A 130 -10.90 8.51 8.24
C ASP A 130 -9.39 8.44 8.43
N VAL A 131 -8.63 9.19 7.64
CA VAL A 131 -7.16 9.18 7.65
C VAL A 131 -6.55 10.40 8.35
N SER A 132 -7.25 11.52 8.42
CA SER A 132 -6.74 12.77 8.98
C SER A 132 -6.51 12.73 10.50
N ILE A 133 -7.06 11.74 11.18
CA ILE A 133 -6.84 11.50 12.63
C ILE A 133 -5.50 10.80 12.91
N ASP A 134 -4.86 10.20 11.92
CA ASP A 134 -3.56 9.55 12.08
C ASP A 134 -2.47 10.62 12.25
N PRO A 135 -1.61 10.54 13.29
CA PRO A 135 -0.58 11.55 13.55
C PRO A 135 0.50 11.63 12.45
N THR A 136 0.59 10.63 11.58
CA THR A 136 1.53 10.61 10.44
C THR A 136 0.93 11.17 9.16
N PHE A 137 -0.37 11.48 9.17
CA PHE A 137 -1.07 12.02 8.02
C PHE A 137 -0.53 13.40 7.62
N ARG A 138 -0.23 13.56 6.34
CA ARG A 138 0.21 14.82 5.75
C ARG A 138 -0.45 15.04 4.41
N LEU A 139 -1.40 15.97 4.35
CA LEU A 139 -2.07 16.38 3.12
C LEU A 139 -1.15 17.26 2.26
N PHE A 140 -1.11 17.02 0.95
CA PHE A 140 -0.40 17.86 -0.03
C PHE A 140 -1.35 18.65 -0.91
N ASP A 141 -2.35 18.00 -1.50
CA ASP A 141 -3.19 18.61 -2.53
C ASP A 141 -4.56 17.95 -2.59
N VAL A 142 -5.60 18.76 -2.82
CA VAL A 142 -6.94 18.29 -3.19
C VAL A 142 -7.42 19.12 -4.36
N LYS A 143 -7.63 18.47 -5.50
CA LYS A 143 -8.00 19.20 -6.73
C LYS A 143 -8.88 18.38 -7.67
N PRO A 144 -9.58 19.04 -8.60
CA PRO A 144 -10.28 18.35 -9.68
C PRO A 144 -9.30 17.53 -10.52
N VAL A 145 -9.75 16.39 -11.00
CA VAL A 145 -9.01 15.53 -11.92
C VAL A 145 -9.94 15.01 -13.01
N SER A 146 -9.43 14.90 -14.24
CA SER A 146 -10.14 14.25 -15.33
C SER A 146 -9.52 12.88 -15.61
N ARG A 147 -10.39 11.86 -15.73
CA ARG A 147 -10.05 10.50 -16.12
C ARG A 147 -11.09 10.02 -17.15
N LYS A 148 -10.93 8.83 -17.70
CA LYS A 148 -11.89 8.30 -18.70
C LYS A 148 -13.33 8.19 -18.17
N ALA A 149 -13.49 7.95 -16.87
CA ALA A 149 -14.79 7.88 -16.20
C ALA A 149 -15.48 9.25 -16.02
N GLY A 150 -14.80 10.33 -16.31
CA GLY A 150 -15.28 11.71 -16.13
C GLY A 150 -14.40 12.54 -15.20
N THR A 151 -14.94 13.67 -14.77
CA THR A 151 -14.30 14.55 -13.80
C THR A 151 -14.60 14.06 -12.39
N GLY A 152 -13.57 14.02 -11.56
CA GLY A 152 -13.65 13.71 -10.11
C GLY A 152 -12.77 14.63 -9.30
N VAL A 153 -12.54 14.28 -8.05
CA VAL A 153 -11.62 14.97 -7.14
C VAL A 153 -10.51 14.00 -6.75
N ARG A 154 -9.25 14.48 -6.78
CA ARG A 154 -8.09 13.73 -6.26
C ARG A 154 -7.52 14.45 -5.05
N ALA A 155 -7.28 13.69 -3.99
CA ALA A 155 -6.46 14.08 -2.85
C ALA A 155 -5.14 13.31 -2.89
N THR A 156 -4.02 13.98 -2.60
CA THR A 156 -2.70 13.37 -2.43
C THR A 156 -2.19 13.64 -1.03
N TYR A 157 -1.71 12.59 -0.36
CA TYR A 157 -1.22 12.69 1.01
C TYR A 157 -0.20 11.59 1.32
N GLU A 158 0.53 11.76 2.41
CA GLU A 158 1.35 10.73 3.03
C GLU A 158 0.71 10.24 4.32
N ILE A 159 0.95 8.96 4.67
CA ILE A 159 0.49 8.35 5.91
C ILE A 159 1.38 7.14 6.25
N GLY A 160 1.56 6.85 7.54
CA GLY A 160 2.26 5.63 7.97
C GLY A 160 1.44 4.37 7.68
N SER A 161 2.09 3.31 7.22
CA SER A 161 1.44 2.01 7.05
C SER A 161 1.08 1.39 8.40
N ALA A 162 0.16 0.42 8.39
CA ALA A 162 0.06 -0.55 9.47
C ALA A 162 1.44 -1.23 9.69
N PRO A 163 1.75 -1.68 10.90
CA PRO A 163 2.95 -2.49 11.13
C PRO A 163 2.92 -3.77 10.29
N ASN A 164 4.03 -4.10 9.65
CA ASN A 164 4.18 -5.39 9.00
C ASN A 164 3.99 -6.52 10.05
N PRO A 165 3.12 -7.50 9.82
CA PRO A 165 2.77 -8.51 10.83
C PRO A 165 3.94 -9.42 11.23
N VAL A 166 4.98 -9.50 10.40
CA VAL A 166 6.16 -10.35 10.67
C VAL A 166 7.29 -9.54 11.31
N THR A 167 7.58 -8.33 10.77
CA THR A 167 8.75 -7.56 11.17
C THR A 167 8.42 -6.42 12.14
N GLY A 168 7.16 -6.06 12.32
CA GLY A 168 6.70 -4.90 13.08
C GLY A 168 7.05 -3.55 12.47
N LYS A 169 7.77 -3.53 11.34
CA LYS A 169 8.20 -2.29 10.68
C LYS A 169 7.02 -1.60 10.00
N LYS A 170 7.03 -0.27 10.04
CA LYS A 170 6.11 0.60 9.30
C LYS A 170 6.85 1.25 8.14
N ALA A 171 6.15 1.47 7.04
CA ALA A 171 6.61 2.29 5.92
C ALA A 171 5.84 3.61 5.90
N LEU A 172 6.42 4.65 5.34
CA LEU A 172 5.68 5.84 4.94
C LEU A 172 5.12 5.59 3.54
N LEU A 173 3.82 5.80 3.38
CA LEU A 173 3.10 5.59 2.13
C LEU A 173 2.81 6.93 1.46
N ALA A 174 2.97 6.98 0.15
CA ALA A 174 2.40 8.01 -0.71
C ALA A 174 1.04 7.50 -1.20
N VAL A 175 0.01 8.34 -1.08
CA VAL A 175 -1.37 7.94 -1.33
C VAL A 175 -2.05 8.91 -2.27
N GLU A 176 -2.80 8.38 -3.22
CA GLU A 176 -3.74 9.11 -4.07
C GLU A 176 -5.15 8.59 -3.82
N ARG A 177 -6.05 9.46 -3.36
CA ARG A 177 -7.48 9.14 -3.21
C ARG A 177 -8.27 9.86 -4.28
N TYR A 178 -9.02 9.10 -5.06
CA TYR A 178 -9.88 9.59 -6.14
C TYR A 178 -11.34 9.40 -5.78
N VAL A 179 -12.16 10.40 -6.04
CA VAL A 179 -13.61 10.35 -5.82
C VAL A 179 -14.31 10.72 -7.12
N PHE A 180 -15.01 9.77 -7.72
CA PHE A 180 -15.79 9.94 -8.94
C PHE A 180 -17.29 9.81 -8.64
N PHE A 181 -18.10 10.48 -9.45
CA PHE A 181 -19.56 10.46 -9.30
C PHE A 181 -20.23 10.24 -10.66
N HIS A 182 -21.24 9.38 -10.66
CA HIS A 182 -22.10 9.18 -11.82
C HIS A 182 -23.47 8.66 -11.37
N ASN A 183 -24.55 9.30 -11.84
CA ASN A 183 -25.92 8.86 -11.64
C ASN A 183 -26.25 8.43 -10.19
N GLY A 184 -25.92 9.29 -9.21
CA GLY A 184 -26.21 9.03 -7.80
C GLY A 184 -25.26 8.05 -7.12
N THR A 185 -24.24 7.56 -7.81
CA THR A 185 -23.20 6.67 -7.26
C THR A 185 -21.88 7.41 -7.16
N VAL A 186 -21.27 7.35 -5.98
CA VAL A 186 -19.88 7.75 -5.74
C VAL A 186 -19.01 6.51 -5.72
N VAL A 187 -17.89 6.53 -6.43
CA VAL A 187 -16.82 5.54 -6.29
C VAL A 187 -15.59 6.23 -5.76
N THR A 188 -15.10 5.75 -4.61
CA THR A 188 -13.84 6.19 -4.02
C THR A 188 -12.78 5.12 -4.24
N MET A 189 -11.64 5.52 -4.81
CA MET A 189 -10.47 4.67 -5.01
C MET A 189 -9.30 5.29 -4.24
N THR A 190 -8.70 4.51 -3.33
CA THR A 190 -7.49 4.89 -2.60
C THR A 190 -6.35 4.00 -3.04
N LEU A 191 -5.31 4.59 -3.63
CA LEU A 191 -4.13 3.90 -4.15
C LEU A 191 -2.94 4.32 -3.30
N ALA A 192 -2.27 3.36 -2.68
CA ALA A 192 -1.14 3.60 -1.81
C ALA A 192 0.07 2.77 -2.25
N GLY A 193 1.25 3.34 -2.15
CA GLY A 193 2.53 2.68 -2.37
C GLY A 193 3.58 3.20 -1.40
N ALA A 194 4.71 2.51 -1.28
CA ALA A 194 5.83 3.01 -0.48
C ALA A 194 6.26 4.40 -1.00
N LYS A 195 6.55 5.33 -0.08
CA LYS A 195 7.07 6.64 -0.48
C LYS A 195 8.36 6.48 -1.26
N GLY A 196 8.42 7.09 -2.44
CA GLY A 196 9.54 7.02 -3.37
C GLY A 196 9.39 5.96 -4.47
N ALA A 197 8.39 5.07 -4.36
CA ALA A 197 8.05 4.13 -5.43
C ALA A 197 7.49 4.88 -6.65
N ASP A 198 7.90 4.48 -7.86
CA ASP A 198 7.37 5.03 -9.12
C ASP A 198 6.17 4.23 -9.59
N ASN A 199 5.00 4.59 -9.05
CA ASN A 199 3.73 3.95 -9.40
C ASN A 199 2.80 4.86 -10.21
N VAL A 200 3.33 5.92 -10.84
CA VAL A 200 2.53 6.92 -11.59
C VAL A 200 1.72 6.26 -12.71
N ASP A 201 2.38 5.48 -13.56
CA ASP A 201 1.74 4.82 -14.70
C ASP A 201 0.79 3.68 -14.26
N PRO A 202 1.15 2.78 -13.35
CA PRO A 202 0.23 1.83 -12.74
C PRO A 202 -1.04 2.48 -12.16
N TRP A 203 -0.91 3.55 -11.37
CA TRP A 203 -2.06 4.26 -10.82
C TRP A 203 -2.93 4.92 -11.91
N LYS A 204 -2.30 5.42 -12.96
CA LYS A 204 -3.02 5.95 -14.11
C LYS A 204 -3.80 4.86 -14.85
N ILE A 205 -3.23 3.66 -15.03
CA ILE A 205 -3.94 2.51 -15.63
C ILE A 205 -5.18 2.15 -14.81
N VAL A 206 -5.07 2.04 -13.49
CA VAL A 206 -6.19 1.73 -12.60
C VAL A 206 -7.27 2.80 -12.69
N THR A 207 -6.91 4.07 -12.50
CA THR A 207 -7.88 5.18 -12.44
C THR A 207 -8.53 5.49 -13.78
N ASP A 208 -7.81 5.35 -14.90
CA ASP A 208 -8.35 5.50 -16.25
C ASP A 208 -9.24 4.31 -16.67
N SER A 209 -9.16 3.18 -15.95
CA SER A 209 -9.94 1.98 -16.27
C SER A 209 -11.35 2.02 -15.70
N LEU A 210 -11.64 2.91 -14.76
CA LEU A 210 -12.98 3.06 -14.19
C LEU A 210 -14.01 3.27 -15.30
N SER A 211 -14.98 2.39 -15.35
CA SER A 211 -16.13 2.49 -16.25
C SER A 211 -17.41 2.21 -15.50
N TRP A 212 -18.42 3.00 -15.76
CA TRP A 212 -19.76 2.86 -15.18
C TRP A 212 -20.54 1.76 -15.92
N THR A 213 -21.34 0.98 -15.19
CA THR A 213 -22.18 -0.10 -15.71
C THR A 213 -23.66 0.24 -15.53
#